data_fa6488caf3f37851a757c0c002276b3d
#
_entry.id   fa6488caf3f37851a757c0c002276b3d
#
_cell.length_a   1.000
_cell.length_b   1.000
_cell.length_c   1.000
_cell.angle_alpha   90.00
_cell.angle_beta   90.00
_cell.angle_gamma   90.00
#
_symmetry.space_group_name_H-M   'P 1'
#
loop_
_entity.id
_entity.type
_entity.pdbx_description
1 polymer ?
#
loop_
_entity_poly.entity_id
_entity_poly.type
_entity_poly.pdbx_seq_one_letter_code
_entity_poly.pdbx_strand_id
1 'polypeptide(L)'
;MKIFFSGAQGTGKSTLNKQFCEKYKEFKSIDSVSELFAKDRDTFKDPSKLLKFQTEIALYCSGEYIKDYENLISSRGFADMYAYNRYSASRSNNRIYNLLMDTAQMLQIEFLKDSKVIYFPIMFDLEGKPLRSKDKDFQQEIDTYIREFFYSTSTKFYQIETLDNRLVEIESYIFKREN
;
A
#
# COMPACT_ATOMS: atom_id res chain seq x y z
N MET A 1 7.33 13.79 9.24
CA MET A 1 7.68 12.35 9.04
C MET A 1 6.63 11.68 8.17
N LYS A 2 7.03 10.87 7.17
CA LYS A 2 6.10 10.10 6.34
C LYS A 2 6.29 8.60 6.57
N ILE A 3 5.18 7.88 6.80
CA ILE A 3 5.16 6.43 7.10
C ILE A 3 4.21 5.75 6.11
N PHE A 4 4.71 4.73 5.42
CA PHE A 4 3.93 3.96 4.47
C PHE A 4 3.84 2.49 4.88
N PHE A 5 2.63 2.01 5.09
CA PHE A 5 2.36 0.59 5.27
C PHE A 5 2.17 -0.06 3.90
N SER A 6 2.88 -1.13 3.64
CA SER A 6 2.80 -1.90 2.41
C SER A 6 2.55 -3.38 2.70
N GLY A 7 1.78 -4.03 1.85
CA GLY A 7 1.43 -5.45 1.97
C GLY A 7 0.15 -5.77 1.19
N ALA A 8 -0.10 -7.02 0.88
CA ALA A 8 -1.31 -7.46 0.20
C ALA A 8 -2.59 -7.14 1.01
N GLN A 9 -3.75 -7.30 0.40
CA GLN A 9 -5.02 -7.13 1.11
C GLN A 9 -5.14 -8.13 2.27
N GLY A 10 -5.82 -7.72 3.33
CA GLY A 10 -6.07 -8.58 4.48
C GLY A 10 -4.94 -8.70 5.49
N THR A 11 -3.78 -8.06 5.29
CA THR A 11 -2.62 -8.15 6.21
C THR A 11 -2.71 -7.26 7.46
N GLY A 12 -3.82 -6.56 7.68
CA GLY A 12 -4.08 -5.79 8.91
C GLY A 12 -3.60 -4.34 8.90
N LYS A 13 -3.10 -3.82 7.78
CA LYS A 13 -2.59 -2.44 7.65
C LYS A 13 -3.56 -1.37 8.15
N SER A 14 -4.81 -1.40 7.65
CA SER A 14 -5.83 -0.41 8.05
C SER A 14 -6.17 -0.46 9.53
N THR A 15 -6.21 -1.65 10.11
CA THR A 15 -6.45 -1.80 11.55
C THR A 15 -5.34 -1.15 12.36
N LEU A 16 -4.08 -1.40 12.00
CA LEU A 16 -2.92 -0.83 12.69
C LEU A 16 -2.74 0.66 12.41
N ASN A 17 -3.05 1.13 11.20
CA ASN A 17 -3.08 2.56 10.90
C ASN A 17 -4.05 3.28 11.83
N LYS A 18 -5.27 2.75 11.97
CA LYS A 18 -6.27 3.32 12.88
C LYS A 18 -5.79 3.33 14.33
N GLN A 19 -5.28 2.21 14.84
CA GLN A 19 -4.75 2.11 16.22
C GLN A 19 -3.59 3.09 16.44
N PHE A 20 -2.69 3.21 15.47
CA PHE A 20 -1.58 4.15 15.54
C PHE A 20 -2.06 5.60 15.61
N CYS A 21 -3.01 6.00 14.76
CA CYS A 21 -3.56 7.36 14.77
C CYS A 21 -4.48 7.65 15.97
N GLU A 22 -5.05 6.64 16.60
CA GLU A 22 -5.76 6.81 17.88
C GLU A 22 -4.79 7.23 19.00
N LYS A 23 -3.55 6.76 18.95
CA LYS A 23 -2.50 7.07 19.93
C LYS A 23 -1.71 8.34 19.56
N TYR A 24 -1.41 8.53 18.29
CA TYR A 24 -0.58 9.62 17.76
C TYR A 24 -1.43 10.55 16.88
N LYS A 25 -2.13 11.48 17.54
CA LYS A 25 -3.13 12.38 16.90
C LYS A 25 -2.52 13.40 15.93
N GLU A 26 -1.23 13.63 16.04
CA GLU A 26 -0.48 14.54 15.16
C GLU A 26 -0.27 13.98 13.75
N PHE A 27 -0.53 12.68 13.54
CA PHE A 27 -0.40 12.07 12.21
C PHE A 27 -1.68 12.24 11.39
N LYS A 28 -1.53 12.77 10.17
CA LYS A 28 -2.57 12.71 9.14
C LYS A 28 -2.66 11.30 8.61
N SER A 29 -3.80 10.64 8.79
CA SER A 29 -4.06 9.30 8.25
C SER A 29 -4.62 9.36 6.83
N ILE A 30 -4.07 8.51 5.95
CA ILE A 30 -4.66 8.16 4.65
C ILE A 30 -4.95 6.66 4.69
N ASP A 31 -6.22 6.32 4.87
CA ASP A 31 -6.68 4.94 5.01
C ASP A 31 -7.95 4.68 4.21
N SER A 32 -8.26 3.40 4.04
CA SER A 32 -9.50 2.91 3.39
C SER A 32 -9.78 3.53 2.01
N VAL A 33 -8.74 3.96 1.30
CA VAL A 33 -8.86 4.65 0.00
C VAL A 33 -9.66 3.83 -1.01
N SER A 34 -9.53 2.50 -0.97
CA SER A 34 -10.32 1.62 -1.85
C SER A 34 -11.82 1.74 -1.63
N GLU A 35 -12.27 2.09 -0.42
CA GLU A 35 -13.69 2.25 -0.10
C GLU A 35 -14.26 3.55 -0.69
N LEU A 36 -13.43 4.58 -0.89
CA LEU A 36 -13.83 5.84 -1.50
C LEU A 36 -14.17 5.68 -2.98
N PHE A 37 -13.53 4.73 -3.67
CA PHE A 37 -13.64 4.55 -5.13
C PHE A 37 -14.41 3.30 -5.54
N ALA A 38 -14.60 2.32 -4.64
CA ALA A 38 -15.33 1.09 -4.94
C ALA A 38 -16.82 1.37 -5.13
N LYS A 39 -17.29 1.31 -6.39
CA LYS A 39 -18.69 1.56 -6.75
C LYS A 39 -19.54 0.30 -6.76
N ASP A 40 -18.97 -0.82 -7.20
CA ASP A 40 -19.66 -2.12 -7.28
C ASP A 40 -18.66 -3.30 -7.23
N ARG A 41 -19.19 -4.52 -7.05
CA ARG A 41 -18.39 -5.76 -7.05
C ARG A 41 -17.88 -6.15 -8.44
N ASP A 42 -18.51 -5.69 -9.50
CA ASP A 42 -18.13 -6.03 -10.88
C ASP A 42 -16.88 -5.29 -11.34
N THR A 43 -16.50 -4.22 -10.63
CA THR A 43 -15.22 -3.54 -10.82
C THR A 43 -14.03 -4.50 -10.73
N PHE A 44 -14.09 -5.49 -9.86
CA PHE A 44 -12.99 -6.44 -9.64
C PHE A 44 -12.96 -7.61 -10.64
N LYS A 45 -14.00 -7.80 -11.42
CA LYS A 45 -14.12 -8.89 -12.43
C LYS A 45 -13.70 -8.45 -13.82
N ASP A 46 -13.83 -7.16 -14.13
CA ASP A 46 -13.47 -6.59 -15.42
C ASP A 46 -12.07 -5.96 -15.33
N PRO A 47 -11.07 -6.47 -16.08
CA PRO A 47 -9.70 -5.95 -16.01
C PRO A 47 -9.58 -4.46 -16.33
N SER A 48 -10.40 -3.91 -17.25
CA SER A 48 -10.38 -2.50 -17.64
C SER A 48 -10.95 -1.62 -16.52
N LYS A 49 -12.03 -2.05 -15.89
CA LYS A 49 -12.62 -1.36 -14.73
C LYS A 49 -11.67 -1.41 -13.53
N LEU A 50 -11.04 -2.57 -13.30
CA LEU A 50 -10.05 -2.72 -12.23
C LEU A 50 -8.85 -1.80 -12.45
N LEU A 51 -8.35 -1.72 -13.67
CA LEU A 51 -7.24 -0.83 -14.02
C LEU A 51 -7.59 0.64 -13.76
N LYS A 52 -8.77 1.09 -14.23
CA LYS A 52 -9.26 2.45 -13.96
C LYS A 52 -9.36 2.73 -12.47
N PHE A 53 -9.95 1.83 -11.71
CA PHE A 53 -10.10 1.92 -10.26
C PHE A 53 -8.75 2.05 -9.54
N GLN A 54 -7.77 1.20 -9.89
CA GLN A 54 -6.44 1.27 -9.28
C GLN A 54 -5.70 2.56 -9.67
N THR A 55 -5.90 3.05 -10.89
CA THR A 55 -5.34 4.33 -11.34
C THR A 55 -5.92 5.51 -10.54
N GLU A 56 -7.23 5.56 -10.33
CA GLU A 56 -7.88 6.58 -9.51
C GLU A 56 -7.33 6.60 -8.07
N ILE A 57 -7.14 5.42 -7.48
CA ILE A 57 -6.51 5.29 -6.16
C ILE A 57 -5.08 5.80 -6.17
N ALA A 58 -4.28 5.42 -7.15
CA ALA A 58 -2.88 5.84 -7.25
C ALA A 58 -2.75 7.36 -7.38
N LEU A 59 -3.58 7.99 -8.21
CA LEU A 59 -3.62 9.45 -8.39
C LEU A 59 -4.02 10.16 -7.09
N TYR A 60 -5.05 9.67 -6.41
CA TYR A 60 -5.47 10.22 -5.13
C TYR A 60 -4.36 10.13 -4.08
N CYS A 61 -3.79 8.94 -3.88
CA CYS A 61 -2.72 8.73 -2.92
C CYS A 61 -1.51 9.62 -3.23
N SER A 62 -1.08 9.67 -4.49
CA SER A 62 0.05 10.52 -4.91
C SER A 62 -0.24 12.00 -4.62
N GLY A 63 -1.46 12.46 -4.91
CA GLY A 63 -1.89 13.82 -4.60
C GLY A 63 -1.87 14.15 -3.10
N GLU A 64 -2.19 13.17 -2.24
CA GLU A 64 -2.08 13.34 -0.79
C GLU A 64 -0.62 13.31 -0.31
N TYR A 65 0.24 12.45 -0.89
CA TYR A 65 1.62 12.29 -0.42
C TYR A 65 2.53 13.48 -0.73
N ILE A 66 2.21 14.26 -1.78
CA ILE A 66 2.96 15.49 -2.13
C ILE A 66 2.56 16.70 -1.29
N LYS A 67 1.46 16.64 -0.53
CA LYS A 67 1.08 17.72 0.38
C LYS A 67 2.10 17.85 1.51
N ASP A 68 2.27 19.08 1.98
CA ASP A 68 3.19 19.42 3.06
C ASP A 68 2.60 19.08 4.44
N TYR A 69 2.35 17.79 4.67
CA TYR A 69 1.99 17.32 6.00
C TYR A 69 3.27 17.10 6.83
N GLU A 70 3.30 17.66 8.02
CA GLU A 70 4.40 17.44 8.97
C GLU A 70 4.55 15.96 9.31
N ASN A 71 3.41 15.30 9.60
CA ASN A 71 3.34 13.89 9.91
C ASN A 71 2.22 13.21 9.10
N LEU A 72 2.59 12.19 8.35
CA LEU A 72 1.69 11.42 7.48
C LEU A 72 1.86 9.93 7.72
N ILE A 73 0.76 9.20 7.82
CA ILE A 73 0.76 7.73 7.77
C ILE A 73 -0.27 7.24 6.75
N SER A 74 0.10 6.27 5.95
CA SER A 74 -0.81 5.67 4.98
C SER A 74 -0.84 4.16 5.08
N SER A 75 -2.04 3.58 5.05
CA SER A 75 -2.24 2.12 4.94
C SER A 75 -2.02 1.58 3.52
N ARG A 76 -1.62 2.43 2.58
CA ARG A 76 -1.29 2.06 1.21
C ARG A 76 -0.02 2.79 0.77
N GLY A 77 1.08 2.06 0.67
CA GLY A 77 2.35 2.60 0.22
C GLY A 77 2.50 2.59 -1.31
N PHE A 78 3.63 3.12 -1.79
CA PHE A 78 3.96 3.11 -3.22
C PHE A 78 4.09 1.70 -3.79
N ALA A 79 4.65 0.77 -3.02
CA ALA A 79 4.75 -0.63 -3.42
C ALA A 79 3.39 -1.29 -3.64
N ASP A 80 2.39 -0.94 -2.80
CA ASP A 80 1.01 -1.40 -3.01
C ASP A 80 0.43 -0.83 -4.31
N MET A 81 0.59 0.47 -4.56
CA MET A 81 0.11 1.09 -5.79
C MET A 81 0.73 0.43 -7.02
N TYR A 82 2.04 0.22 -7.01
CA TYR A 82 2.75 -0.50 -8.07
C TYR A 82 2.18 -1.90 -8.27
N ALA A 83 2.06 -2.69 -7.21
CA ALA A 83 1.64 -4.09 -7.28
C ALA A 83 0.22 -4.26 -7.85
N TYR A 84 -0.74 -3.49 -7.31
CA TYR A 84 -2.12 -3.56 -7.78
C TYR A 84 -2.29 -3.03 -9.21
N ASN A 85 -1.54 -2.01 -9.57
CA ASN A 85 -1.56 -1.47 -10.90
C ASN A 85 -0.93 -2.44 -11.90
N ARG A 86 0.22 -3.04 -11.57
CA ARG A 86 0.88 -4.05 -12.39
C ARG A 86 -0.02 -5.27 -12.61
N TYR A 87 -0.67 -5.75 -11.55
CA TYR A 87 -1.65 -6.83 -11.65
C TYR A 87 -2.77 -6.50 -12.64
N SER A 88 -3.32 -5.30 -12.56
CA SER A 88 -4.41 -4.86 -13.43
C SER A 88 -3.95 -4.65 -14.88
N ALA A 89 -2.77 -4.07 -15.07
CA ALA A 89 -2.18 -3.81 -16.38
C ALA A 89 -1.82 -5.09 -17.13
N SER A 90 -1.27 -6.10 -16.45
CA SER A 90 -0.93 -7.39 -17.07
C SER A 90 -2.13 -8.11 -17.68
N ARG A 91 -3.32 -7.83 -17.16
CA ARG A 91 -4.59 -8.41 -17.63
C ARG A 91 -5.35 -7.55 -18.64
N SER A 92 -5.02 -6.27 -18.76
CA SER A 92 -5.67 -5.34 -19.68
C SER A 92 -4.96 -5.15 -21.02
N ASN A 93 -3.74 -5.71 -21.17
CA ASN A 93 -2.87 -5.58 -22.35
C ASN A 93 -2.65 -4.12 -22.81
N ASN A 94 -2.53 -3.19 -21.88
CA ASN A 94 -2.41 -1.76 -22.16
C ASN A 94 -0.96 -1.27 -22.07
N ARG A 95 -0.29 -1.08 -23.24
CA ARG A 95 1.11 -0.64 -23.33
C ARG A 95 1.36 0.79 -22.82
N ILE A 96 0.41 1.70 -23.04
CA ILE A 96 0.53 3.10 -22.59
C ILE A 96 0.58 3.14 -21.07
N TYR A 97 -0.18 2.27 -20.45
CA TYR A 97 -0.23 2.17 -19.01
C TYR A 97 1.12 1.73 -18.40
N ASN A 98 1.79 0.76 -19.02
CA ASN A 98 3.11 0.32 -18.54
C ASN A 98 4.11 1.48 -18.53
N LEU A 99 4.15 2.30 -19.58
CA LEU A 99 5.02 3.49 -19.63
C LEU A 99 4.69 4.51 -18.53
N LEU A 100 3.41 4.76 -18.27
CA LEU A 100 2.96 5.65 -17.20
C LEU A 100 3.37 5.12 -15.84
N MET A 101 3.32 3.80 -15.64
CA MET A 101 3.72 3.14 -14.40
C MET A 101 5.21 3.25 -14.14
N ASP A 102 6.04 3.03 -15.17
CA ASP A 102 7.49 3.17 -15.05
C ASP A 102 7.87 4.60 -14.66
N THR A 103 7.24 5.59 -15.30
CA THR A 103 7.45 7.02 -14.97
C THR A 103 7.01 7.34 -13.54
N ALA A 104 5.83 6.86 -13.12
CA ALA A 104 5.34 7.04 -11.76
C ALA A 104 6.26 6.37 -10.72
N GLN A 105 6.79 5.20 -11.03
CA GLN A 105 7.75 4.49 -10.17
C GLN A 105 9.02 5.31 -9.94
N MET A 106 9.58 5.91 -10.98
CA MET A 106 10.78 6.77 -10.86
C MET A 106 10.51 7.97 -9.95
N LEU A 107 9.37 8.63 -10.08
CA LEU A 107 8.98 9.75 -9.21
C LEU A 107 8.78 9.29 -7.76
N GLN A 108 8.20 8.12 -7.57
CA GLN A 108 7.91 7.56 -6.24
C GLN A 108 9.19 7.25 -5.44
N ILE A 109 10.27 6.80 -6.11
CA ILE A 109 11.55 6.52 -5.46
C ILE A 109 12.09 7.77 -4.73
N GLU A 110 11.92 8.94 -5.31
CA GLU A 110 12.37 10.20 -4.71
C GLU A 110 11.62 10.51 -3.40
N PHE A 111 10.31 10.24 -3.35
CA PHE A 111 9.50 10.45 -2.15
C PHE A 111 9.77 9.42 -1.04
N LEU A 112 10.35 8.26 -1.38
CA LEU A 112 10.64 7.22 -0.40
C LEU A 112 11.93 7.45 0.38
N LYS A 113 12.85 8.31 -0.10
CA LYS A 113 14.16 8.52 0.51
C LYS A 113 14.09 8.93 1.97
N ASP A 114 13.12 9.77 2.33
CA ASP A 114 12.96 10.32 3.67
C ASP A 114 11.73 9.74 4.41
N SER A 115 11.23 8.59 3.96
CA SER A 115 10.07 7.96 4.55
C SER A 115 10.42 6.64 5.25
N LYS A 116 9.59 6.25 6.21
CA LYS A 116 9.65 4.93 6.84
C LYS A 116 8.64 4.02 6.16
N VAL A 117 9.12 2.91 5.62
CA VAL A 117 8.29 1.89 4.98
C VAL A 117 8.20 0.67 5.88
N ILE A 118 6.97 0.21 6.14
CA ILE A 118 6.70 -0.97 6.96
C ILE A 118 5.94 -1.98 6.11
N TYR A 119 6.54 -3.14 5.94
CA TYR A 119 5.97 -4.23 5.16
C TYR A 119 5.25 -5.23 6.05
N PHE A 120 4.03 -5.56 5.65
CA PHE A 120 3.12 -6.49 6.29
C PHE A 120 3.03 -7.77 5.46
N PRO A 121 3.78 -8.82 5.79
CA PRO A 121 3.69 -10.09 5.08
C PRO A 121 2.33 -10.75 5.31
N ILE A 122 2.01 -11.73 4.48
CA ILE A 122 0.80 -12.57 4.66
C ILE A 122 1.08 -13.52 5.84
N MET A 123 0.40 -13.29 6.97
CA MET A 123 0.56 -14.06 8.20
C MET A 123 -0.69 -14.83 8.62
N PHE A 124 -1.84 -14.54 7.99
CA PHE A 124 -3.13 -15.16 8.32
C PHE A 124 -4.05 -15.24 7.12
N ASP A 125 -5.05 -16.09 7.23
CA ASP A 125 -6.03 -16.28 6.18
C ASP A 125 -6.93 -15.04 5.98
N LEU A 126 -7.40 -14.87 4.74
CA LEU A 126 -8.29 -13.77 4.39
C LEU A 126 -9.64 -13.89 5.11
N GLU A 127 -9.93 -12.93 5.97
CA GLU A 127 -11.29 -12.74 6.49
C GLU A 127 -12.18 -12.08 5.44
N GLY A 128 -13.35 -12.67 5.22
CA GLY A 128 -14.28 -12.23 4.19
C GLY A 128 -14.95 -10.89 4.47
N LYS A 129 -14.36 -9.79 4.06
CA LYS A 129 -15.08 -8.51 3.95
C LYS A 129 -15.80 -8.41 2.59
N PRO A 130 -16.99 -7.76 2.52
CA PRO A 130 -17.84 -7.77 1.32
C PRO A 130 -17.18 -7.29 0.01
N LEU A 131 -16.20 -6.40 0.09
CA LEU A 131 -15.53 -5.78 -1.06
C LEU A 131 -14.09 -6.29 -1.27
N ARG A 132 -13.66 -7.33 -0.55
CA ARG A 132 -12.31 -7.90 -0.71
C ARG A 132 -12.37 -9.22 -1.45
N SER A 133 -11.44 -9.41 -2.39
CA SER A 133 -11.21 -10.72 -2.97
C SER A 133 -10.80 -11.71 -1.88
N LYS A 134 -11.41 -12.89 -1.91
CA LYS A 134 -11.00 -14.04 -1.09
C LYS A 134 -9.99 -14.93 -1.82
N ASP A 135 -9.56 -14.50 -2.97
CA ASP A 135 -8.64 -15.23 -3.83
C ASP A 135 -7.23 -15.15 -3.23
N LYS A 136 -6.75 -16.30 -2.76
CA LYS A 136 -5.40 -16.44 -2.18
C LYS A 136 -4.31 -16.27 -3.23
N ASP A 137 -4.55 -16.70 -4.46
CA ASP A 137 -3.59 -16.58 -5.56
C ASP A 137 -3.40 -15.11 -5.89
N PHE A 138 -4.50 -14.35 -5.95
CA PHE A 138 -4.46 -12.90 -6.10
C PHE A 138 -3.66 -12.23 -4.97
N GLN A 139 -3.90 -12.63 -3.71
CA GLN A 139 -3.18 -12.07 -2.57
C GLN A 139 -1.68 -12.34 -2.65
N GLN A 140 -1.29 -13.56 -3.02
CA GLN A 140 0.10 -13.96 -3.15
C GLN A 140 0.80 -13.26 -4.32
N GLU A 141 0.10 -13.08 -5.46
CA GLU A 141 0.63 -12.36 -6.61
C GLU A 141 0.88 -10.88 -6.27
N ILE A 142 -0.04 -10.23 -5.59
CA ILE A 142 0.14 -8.85 -5.11
C ILE A 142 1.34 -8.77 -4.15
N ASP A 143 1.46 -9.71 -3.22
CA ASP A 143 2.58 -9.74 -2.27
C ASP A 143 3.93 -9.92 -2.98
N THR A 144 3.96 -10.75 -4.03
CA THR A 144 5.14 -10.94 -4.86
C THR A 144 5.55 -9.63 -5.55
N TYR A 145 4.60 -8.91 -6.17
CA TYR A 145 4.88 -7.63 -6.83
C TYR A 145 5.34 -6.54 -5.84
N ILE A 146 4.82 -6.54 -4.61
CA ILE A 146 5.28 -5.62 -3.56
C ILE A 146 6.76 -5.88 -3.24
N ARG A 147 7.14 -7.14 -3.06
CA ARG A 147 8.55 -7.50 -2.80
C ARG A 147 9.45 -7.18 -3.98
N GLU A 148 9.02 -7.49 -5.21
CA GLU A 148 9.76 -7.10 -6.42
C GLU A 148 10.00 -5.60 -6.49
N PHE A 149 9.00 -4.77 -6.12
CA PHE A 149 9.16 -3.32 -6.04
C PHE A 149 10.27 -2.93 -5.06
N PHE A 150 10.27 -3.47 -3.86
CA PHE A 150 11.30 -3.16 -2.87
C PHE A 150 12.70 -3.52 -3.34
N TYR A 151 12.86 -4.70 -3.95
CA TYR A 151 14.16 -5.13 -4.47
C TYR A 151 14.61 -4.30 -5.66
N SER A 152 13.72 -4.03 -6.62
CA SER A 152 14.06 -3.28 -7.84
C SER A 152 14.39 -1.81 -7.58
N THR A 153 13.81 -1.22 -6.54
CA THR A 153 14.02 0.18 -6.17
C THR A 153 15.04 0.35 -5.05
N SER A 154 15.61 -0.73 -4.52
CA SER A 154 16.46 -0.73 -3.32
C SER A 154 15.80 -0.01 -2.12
N THR A 155 14.47 -0.04 -2.04
CA THR A 155 13.71 0.59 -0.95
C THR A 155 14.00 -0.13 0.35
N LYS A 156 14.47 0.61 1.35
CA LYS A 156 14.59 0.11 2.72
C LYS A 156 13.22 0.00 3.35
N PHE A 157 12.94 -1.13 3.96
CA PHE A 157 11.69 -1.36 4.70
C PHE A 157 11.94 -2.16 5.97
N TYR A 158 11.04 -2.01 6.93
CA TYR A 158 10.96 -2.88 8.09
C TYR A 158 9.85 -3.90 7.86
N GLN A 159 10.12 -5.17 8.05
CA GLN A 159 9.13 -6.23 7.96
C GLN A 159 8.56 -6.54 9.33
N ILE A 160 7.24 -6.57 9.46
CA ILE A 160 6.56 -7.06 10.66
C ILE A 160 6.85 -8.56 10.84
N GLU A 161 7.34 -8.94 12.02
CA GLU A 161 7.77 -10.30 12.30
C GLU A 161 6.74 -11.09 13.11
N THR A 162 5.92 -10.42 13.91
CA THR A 162 4.98 -11.07 14.83
C THR A 162 3.53 -10.72 14.54
N LEU A 163 2.59 -11.59 14.91
CA LEU A 163 1.16 -11.28 14.90
C LEU A 163 0.73 -10.50 16.14
N ASP A 164 1.35 -10.84 17.27
CA ASP A 164 1.09 -10.18 18.54
C ASP A 164 1.96 -8.93 18.68
N ASN A 165 1.45 -7.90 19.34
CA ASN A 165 2.19 -6.66 19.63
C ASN A 165 2.68 -5.86 18.40
N ARG A 166 2.08 -6.04 17.22
CA ARG A 166 2.49 -5.35 15.98
C ARG A 166 2.55 -3.83 16.15
N LEU A 167 1.66 -3.23 16.93
CA LEU A 167 1.71 -1.79 17.18
C LEU A 167 2.99 -1.39 17.92
N VAL A 168 3.40 -2.15 18.93
CA VAL A 168 4.65 -1.91 19.69
C VAL A 168 5.86 -2.09 18.78
N GLU A 169 5.85 -3.08 17.91
CA GLU A 169 6.89 -3.34 16.91
C GLU A 169 7.05 -2.16 15.95
N ILE A 170 5.92 -1.65 15.43
CA ILE A 170 5.85 -0.46 14.57
C ILE A 170 6.41 0.77 15.30
N GLU A 171 5.95 1.02 16.52
CA GLU A 171 6.40 2.15 17.35
C GLU A 171 7.91 2.09 17.58
N SER A 172 8.42 0.91 17.92
CA SER A 172 9.85 0.69 18.14
C SER A 172 10.66 1.03 16.90
N TYR A 173 10.20 0.65 15.71
CA TYR A 173 10.86 0.99 14.46
C TYR A 173 10.76 2.49 14.12
N ILE A 174 9.58 3.09 14.29
CA ILE A 174 9.34 4.49 13.93
C ILE A 174 10.10 5.44 14.84
N PHE A 175 10.07 5.20 16.14
CA PHE A 175 10.64 6.10 17.15
C PHE A 175 12.02 5.68 17.67
N LYS A 176 12.60 4.62 17.11
CA LYS A 176 13.97 4.23 17.43
C LYS A 176 14.90 5.38 17.04
N ARG A 177 15.54 5.99 18.03
CA ARG A 177 16.62 6.96 17.79
C ARG A 177 17.75 6.20 17.10
N GLU A 178 18.11 6.62 15.88
CA GLU A 178 19.36 6.19 15.28
C GLU A 178 20.47 6.77 16.17
N ASN A 179 21.11 5.89 16.97
CA ASN A 179 22.28 6.23 17.77
C ASN A 179 23.52 6.26 16.87
#